data_000aaabd160f82e3046d61da8aa91a52
#
_entry.id   000aaabd160f82e3046d61da8aa91a52
#
_cell.length_a   1.000
_cell.length_b   1.000
_cell.length_c   1.000
_cell.angle_alpha   90.00
_cell.angle_beta   90.00
_cell.angle_gamma   90.00
#
_symmetry.space_group_name_H-M   'P 1'
#
loop_
_entity.id
_entity.type
_entity.pdbx_description
1 polymer ?
#
loop_
_entity_poly.entity_id
_entity_poly.type
_entity_poly.pdbx_seq_one_letter_code
_entity_poly.pdbx_strand_id
1 'polypeptide(L)' 'MGKSVFDYNDGDFIFSTSSLGLDSDGNMMMHLGDNMALEVDSGELHIVSSWENEE' A
#
# COMPACT_ATOMS: atom_id res chain seq x y z
N MET A 1 -13.96 -3.09 2.39
CA MET A 1 -13.88 -3.33 1.03
C MET A 1 -12.55 -2.96 0.50
N GLY A 2 -12.02 -3.69 -0.38
CA GLY A 2 -10.70 -3.45 -0.88
C GLY A 2 -10.64 -2.32 -1.90
N LYS A 3 -9.52 -1.72 -2.08
CA LYS A 3 -9.33 -0.70 -3.08
C LYS A 3 -7.89 -0.77 -3.56
N SER A 4 -7.62 -0.10 -4.66
CA SER A 4 -6.31 -0.08 -5.22
C SER A 4 -5.61 1.22 -4.86
N VAL A 5 -4.37 1.12 -4.49
CA VAL A 5 -3.54 2.27 -4.14
C VAL A 5 -2.32 2.19 -5.03
N PHE A 6 -1.91 3.30 -5.61
CA PHE A 6 -0.77 3.29 -6.50
C PHE A 6 0.53 3.47 -5.72
N ASP A 7 1.50 2.62 -5.99
CA ASP A 7 2.79 2.65 -5.31
C ASP A 7 3.76 3.40 -6.20
N TYR A 8 4.13 4.58 -5.82
CA TYR A 8 5.02 5.41 -6.62
C TYR A 8 6.46 4.89 -6.65
N ASN A 9 6.84 4.15 -5.63
CA ASN A 9 8.18 3.60 -5.59
C ASN A 9 8.38 2.53 -6.63
N ASP A 10 7.40 1.67 -6.81
CA ASP A 10 7.52 0.59 -7.75
C ASP A 10 6.79 0.83 -9.04
N GLY A 11 5.90 1.76 -9.08
CA GLY A 11 5.08 1.99 -10.26
C GLY A 11 3.98 0.95 -10.42
N ASP A 12 3.59 0.30 -9.34
CA ASP A 12 2.59 -0.74 -9.37
C ASP A 12 1.41 -0.39 -8.52
N PHE A 13 0.38 -1.18 -8.54
CA PHE A 13 -0.76 -0.99 -7.68
C PHE A 13 -0.71 -1.94 -6.50
N ILE A 14 -1.23 -1.49 -5.36
CA ILE A 14 -1.37 -2.31 -4.17
C ILE A 14 -2.84 -2.49 -3.93
N PHE A 15 -3.26 -3.71 -3.73
CA PHE A 15 -4.64 -3.97 -3.39
C PHE A 15 -4.76 -3.86 -1.89
N SER A 16 -5.50 -2.89 -1.40
CA SER A 16 -5.52 -2.61 0.02
C SER A 16 -6.87 -2.86 0.65
N THR A 17 -6.86 -3.16 1.91
CA THR A 17 -8.07 -3.24 2.72
C THR A 17 -7.98 -2.08 3.71
N SER A 18 -8.38 -2.24 4.93
CA SER A 18 -8.41 -1.12 5.86
C SER A 18 -7.01 -0.76 6.34
N SER A 19 -6.20 -1.67 6.72
CA SER A 19 -4.89 -1.34 7.25
C SER A 19 -3.78 -2.16 6.63
N LEU A 20 -4.10 -3.09 5.75
CA LEU A 20 -3.10 -3.92 5.10
C LEU A 20 -3.29 -3.88 3.62
N GLY A 21 -2.27 -4.17 2.88
CA GLY A 21 -2.33 -4.22 1.44
C GLY A 21 -1.46 -5.33 0.91
N LEU A 22 -1.65 -5.69 -0.34
CA LEU A 22 -0.85 -6.69 -0.98
C LEU A 22 -0.39 -6.12 -2.30
N ASP A 23 0.89 -6.09 -2.50
CA ASP A 23 1.39 -5.50 -3.71
C ASP A 23 1.31 -6.51 -4.84
N SER A 24 1.54 -6.07 -6.05
CA SER A 24 1.37 -6.94 -7.21
C SER A 24 2.36 -8.08 -7.22
N ASP A 25 3.45 -7.98 -6.49
CA ASP A 25 4.39 -9.06 -6.38
C ASP A 25 3.99 -10.03 -5.27
N GLY A 26 2.96 -9.76 -4.56
CA GLY A 26 2.53 -10.62 -3.48
C GLY A 26 3.12 -10.26 -2.13
N ASN A 27 3.72 -9.09 -2.00
CA ASN A 27 4.31 -8.68 -0.74
C ASN A 27 3.27 -7.96 0.11
N MET A 28 3.27 -8.24 1.39
CA MET A 28 2.32 -7.61 2.28
C MET A 28 2.82 -6.24 2.67
N MET A 29 1.93 -5.28 2.63
CA MET A 29 2.23 -3.91 2.99
C MET A 29 1.36 -3.49 4.15
N MET A 30 1.89 -2.65 5.02
CA MET A 30 1.14 -2.15 6.14
C MET A 30 0.92 -0.67 5.98
N HIS A 31 -0.29 -0.22 6.22
CA HIS A 31 -0.63 1.19 6.10
C HIS A 31 -0.01 1.97 7.25
N LEU A 32 0.79 2.95 6.93
CA LEU A 32 1.40 3.77 7.94
C LEU A 32 0.83 5.15 8.01
N GLY A 33 0.57 5.78 6.93
CA GLY A 33 0.01 7.09 6.90
C GLY A 33 -0.87 7.21 5.72
N ASP A 34 -1.41 8.40 5.44
CA ASP A 34 -2.29 8.53 4.34
C ASP A 34 -1.66 8.10 3.07
N ASN A 35 -0.42 8.35 2.83
CA ASN A 35 0.21 8.01 1.59
C ASN A 35 1.53 7.29 1.79
N MET A 36 1.63 6.49 2.85
CA MET A 36 2.82 5.71 3.10
C MET A 36 2.46 4.27 3.45
N ALA A 37 3.26 3.35 3.00
CA ALA A 37 3.07 1.95 3.30
C ALA A 37 4.42 1.32 3.63
N LEU A 38 4.44 0.39 4.55
CA LEU A 38 5.66 -0.30 4.94
C LEU A 38 5.60 -1.72 4.42
N GLU A 39 6.60 -2.12 3.67
CA GLU A 39 6.67 -3.49 3.21
C GLU A 39 7.14 -4.36 4.38
N VAL A 40 6.28 -5.22 4.84
CA VAL A 40 6.53 -5.98 6.05
C VAL A 40 7.73 -6.89 5.89
N ASP A 41 7.88 -7.46 4.71
CA ASP A 41 8.93 -8.42 4.47
C ASP A 41 10.32 -7.81 4.55
N SER A 42 10.54 -6.68 3.92
CA SER A 42 11.84 -6.08 3.87
C SER A 42 11.99 -4.88 4.79
N GLY A 43 10.91 -4.37 5.29
CA GLY A 43 10.91 -3.17 6.10
C GLY A 43 11.08 -1.90 5.30
N GLU A 44 10.85 -1.97 4.00
CA GLU A 44 11.04 -0.81 3.14
C GLU A 44 9.82 0.08 3.13
N LEU A 45 10.04 1.36 3.16
CA LEU A 45 8.95 2.31 3.17
C LEU A 45 8.63 2.74 1.75
N HIS A 46 7.37 2.73 1.40
CA HIS A 46 6.93 3.09 0.07
C HIS A 46 6.01 4.30 0.14
N ILE A 47 6.12 5.16 -0.83
CA ILE A 47 5.19 6.29 -0.95
C ILE A 47 4.11 5.86 -1.92
N VAL A 48 2.88 5.99 -1.51
CA VAL A 48 1.74 5.52 -2.29
C VAL A 48 0.72 6.63 -2.41
N SER A 49 -0.26 6.44 -3.25
CA SER A 49 -1.36 7.39 -3.36
C SER A 49 -2.22 7.26 -2.11
N SER A 50 -3.21 8.08 -1.96
CA SER A 50 -3.97 8.15 -0.73
C SER A 50 -4.58 6.82 -0.36
N TRP A 51 -4.21 6.25 0.74
CA TRP A 51 -4.70 4.95 1.18
C TRP A 51 -6.08 5.10 1.75
N GLU A 52 -6.34 6.13 2.46
CA GLU A 52 -7.52 6.23 3.16
C GLU A 52 -8.62 6.76 2.48
N ASN A 53 -8.74 7.00 1.45
CA ASN A 53 -9.75 7.61 0.86
C ASN A 53 -10.95 7.08 0.75
N GLU A 54 -11.76 6.90 1.23
CA GLU A 54 -12.80 6.40 1.18
C GLU A 54 -13.79 6.92 0.86
N GLU A 55 -14.45 7.10 0.52
CA GLU A 55 -15.29 7.44 0.32
C GLU A 55 -15.75 7.32 0.21
#